data_15af750857a72cd3eaeec866ed230c8b
#
_entry.id   15af750857a72cd3eaeec866ed230c8b
#
_cell.length_a   1.000
_cell.length_b   1.000
_cell.length_c   1.000
_cell.angle_alpha   90.00
_cell.angle_beta   90.00
_cell.angle_gamma   90.00
#
_symmetry.space_group_name_H-M   'P 1'
#
loop_
_entity.id
_entity.type
_entity.pdbx_description
1 polymer ?
#
loop_
_entity_poly.entity_id
_entity_poly.type
_entity_poly.pdbx_seq_one_letter_code
_entity_poly.pdbx_strand_id
1 'polypeptide(L)'
;GFLGVPRIWEKMQQSVLYRVKDTTPFQRRVYEACMRRGRPIAERRLANGGQFASMGDRLMFGLLSLICFRSLRTFLGINRVRAGFCGGATVSPEVLLFFWILGVPVYQIYGMTESAGVSHTQRPGATTLGRSGPLIAEVEQKTSPDGELLLRGPSIFKGYLFDEAATARVFSDSWLHTGDIVDIEASGEAHVLDRKKDILITSGGKNITPSLIENALKDSPYIREA
;
A
#
# COMPACT_ATOMS: atom_id res chain seq x y z
N GLY A 1 -11.41 9.77 6.90
CA GLY A 1 -10.49 8.76 6.38
C GLY A 1 -11.09 7.37 6.45
N PHE A 2 -10.52 6.44 5.71
CA PHE A 2 -10.87 5.02 5.76
C PHE A 2 -9.59 4.20 5.86
N LEU A 3 -9.47 3.36 6.89
CA LEU A 3 -8.34 2.45 7.08
C LEU A 3 -8.79 1.03 6.78
N GLY A 4 -8.05 0.31 5.96
CA GLY A 4 -8.31 -1.08 5.63
C GLY A 4 -7.03 -1.85 5.39
N VAL A 5 -7.07 -3.15 5.68
CA VAL A 5 -6.02 -4.09 5.28
C VAL A 5 -6.07 -4.32 3.77
N PRO A 6 -4.97 -4.77 3.11
CA PRO A 6 -4.91 -4.99 1.67
C PRO A 6 -6.12 -5.74 1.10
N ARG A 7 -6.51 -6.83 1.75
CA ARG A 7 -7.63 -7.68 1.33
C ARG A 7 -8.97 -6.93 1.19
N ILE A 8 -9.19 -5.85 1.95
CA ILE A 8 -10.40 -5.02 1.82
C ILE A 8 -10.35 -4.25 0.50
N TRP A 9 -9.22 -3.61 0.21
CA TRP A 9 -9.00 -2.85 -1.02
C TRP A 9 -9.06 -3.74 -2.26
N GLU A 10 -8.43 -4.91 -2.22
CA GLU A 10 -8.46 -5.91 -3.27
C GLU A 10 -9.88 -6.40 -3.56
N LYS A 11 -10.65 -6.75 -2.51
CA LYS A 11 -12.05 -7.17 -2.65
C LYS A 11 -12.93 -6.06 -3.24
N MET A 12 -12.71 -4.81 -2.86
CA MET A 12 -13.42 -3.67 -3.45
C MET A 12 -13.12 -3.55 -4.94
N GLN A 13 -11.85 -3.64 -5.35
CA GLN A 13 -11.45 -3.63 -6.75
C GLN A 13 -12.08 -4.81 -7.51
N GLN A 14 -11.94 -6.02 -6.99
CA GLN A 14 -12.50 -7.23 -7.59
C GLN A 14 -14.02 -7.14 -7.75
N SER A 15 -14.74 -6.60 -6.77
CA SER A 15 -16.20 -6.43 -6.86
C SER A 15 -16.61 -5.53 -8.03
N VAL A 16 -15.82 -4.48 -8.32
CA VAL A 16 -16.02 -3.65 -9.51
C VAL A 16 -15.75 -4.43 -10.79
N LEU A 17 -14.63 -5.16 -10.84
CA LEU A 17 -14.26 -5.95 -12.02
C LEU A 17 -15.30 -7.02 -12.35
N TYR A 18 -15.81 -7.73 -11.34
CA TYR A 18 -16.90 -8.70 -11.52
C TYR A 18 -18.17 -8.03 -12.02
N ARG A 19 -18.57 -6.92 -11.39
CA ARG A 19 -19.77 -6.21 -11.83
C ARG A 19 -19.65 -5.70 -13.26
N VAL A 20 -18.48 -5.21 -13.68
CA VAL A 20 -18.25 -4.77 -15.06
C VAL A 20 -18.36 -5.93 -16.06
N LYS A 21 -17.94 -7.16 -15.70
CA LYS A 21 -18.10 -8.33 -16.55
C LYS A 21 -19.58 -8.63 -16.86
N ASP A 22 -20.47 -8.38 -15.91
CA ASP A 22 -21.91 -8.62 -16.01
C ASP A 22 -22.68 -7.47 -16.67
N THR A 23 -21.98 -6.39 -17.09
CA THR A 23 -22.61 -5.26 -17.76
C THR A 23 -22.69 -5.45 -19.28
N THR A 24 -23.50 -4.58 -19.93
CA THR A 24 -23.59 -4.57 -21.39
C THR A 24 -22.22 -4.25 -22.05
N PRO A 25 -21.96 -4.72 -23.29
CA PRO A 25 -20.71 -4.40 -23.99
C PRO A 25 -20.44 -2.91 -24.11
N PHE A 26 -21.47 -2.07 -24.23
CA PHE A 26 -21.35 -0.63 -24.26
C PHE A 26 -20.84 -0.08 -22.91
N GLN A 27 -21.45 -0.47 -21.80
CA GLN A 27 -21.05 -0.03 -20.46
C GLN A 27 -19.61 -0.48 -20.15
N ARG A 28 -19.23 -1.69 -20.55
CA ARG A 28 -17.86 -2.18 -20.41
C ARG A 28 -16.86 -1.32 -21.18
N ARG A 29 -17.15 -0.97 -22.44
CA ARG A 29 -16.31 -0.09 -23.25
C ARG A 29 -16.18 1.31 -22.62
N VAL A 30 -17.26 1.84 -22.06
CA VAL A 30 -17.25 3.13 -21.35
C VAL A 30 -16.36 3.05 -20.13
N TYR A 31 -16.49 1.99 -19.31
CA TYR A 31 -15.63 1.76 -18.15
C TYR A 31 -14.15 1.70 -18.55
N GLU A 32 -13.80 0.85 -19.52
CA GLU A 32 -12.42 0.69 -20.00
C GLU A 32 -11.85 2.01 -20.55
N ALA A 33 -12.64 2.77 -21.29
CA ALA A 33 -12.22 4.08 -21.79
C ALA A 33 -12.01 5.09 -20.66
N CYS A 34 -12.85 5.08 -19.63
CA CYS A 34 -12.70 5.94 -18.45
C CYS A 34 -11.44 5.54 -17.66
N MET A 35 -11.21 4.26 -17.40
CA MET A 35 -10.02 3.79 -16.69
C MET A 35 -8.73 4.12 -17.45
N ARG A 36 -8.70 3.86 -18.76
CA ARG A 36 -7.55 4.17 -19.63
C ARG A 36 -7.20 5.66 -19.64
N ARG A 37 -8.22 6.55 -19.66
CA ARG A 37 -7.99 8.01 -19.61
C ARG A 37 -7.72 8.54 -18.21
N GLY A 38 -8.26 7.91 -17.20
CA GLY A 38 -8.07 8.27 -15.80
C GLY A 38 -6.68 7.92 -15.27
N ARG A 39 -6.07 6.81 -15.76
CA ARG A 39 -4.76 6.33 -15.33
C ARG A 39 -3.66 7.41 -15.44
N PRO A 40 -3.38 8.02 -16.60
CA PRO A 40 -2.34 9.04 -16.70
C PRO A 40 -2.61 10.29 -15.85
N ILE A 41 -3.89 10.62 -15.61
CA ILE A 41 -4.26 11.71 -14.69
C ILE A 41 -3.89 11.34 -13.25
N ALA A 42 -4.17 10.10 -12.82
CA ALA A 42 -3.83 9.62 -11.49
C ALA A 42 -2.30 9.56 -11.29
N GLU A 43 -1.55 9.08 -12.28
CA GLU A 43 -0.09 9.01 -12.26
C GLU A 43 0.54 10.42 -12.18
N ARG A 44 0.04 11.39 -12.96
CA ARG A 44 0.48 12.80 -12.84
C ARG A 44 0.10 13.42 -11.49
N ARG A 45 -1.04 13.06 -10.91
CA ARG A 45 -1.42 13.50 -9.57
C ARG A 45 -0.49 12.94 -8.50
N LEU A 46 -0.12 11.67 -8.60
CA LEU A 46 0.89 11.05 -7.72
C LEU A 46 2.22 11.81 -7.80
N ALA A 47 2.73 12.04 -9.01
CA ALA A 47 3.97 12.77 -9.24
C ALA A 47 3.89 14.24 -8.77
N ASN A 48 2.71 14.85 -8.80
CA ASN A 48 2.47 16.25 -8.39
C ASN A 48 1.89 16.38 -6.97
N GLY A 49 2.27 15.48 -6.08
CA GLY A 49 1.89 15.58 -4.68
C GLY A 49 0.40 15.43 -4.38
N GLY A 50 -0.32 14.70 -5.22
CA GLY A 50 -1.76 14.47 -5.09
C GLY A 50 -2.63 15.56 -5.71
N GLN A 51 -2.04 16.64 -6.22
CA GLN A 51 -2.74 17.73 -6.89
C GLN A 51 -2.85 17.48 -8.40
N PHE A 52 -3.85 18.07 -9.04
CA PHE A 52 -3.94 18.03 -10.51
C PHE A 52 -2.79 18.81 -11.11
N ALA A 53 -2.11 18.22 -12.09
CA ALA A 53 -0.98 18.83 -12.77
C ALA A 53 -1.42 20.01 -13.69
N SER A 54 -2.66 19.97 -14.18
CA SER A 54 -3.19 21.01 -15.05
C SER A 54 -4.72 21.20 -14.86
N MET A 55 -5.24 22.35 -15.31
CA MET A 55 -6.68 22.58 -15.39
C MET A 55 -7.36 21.59 -16.34
N GLY A 56 -6.68 21.17 -17.41
CA GLY A 56 -7.17 20.14 -18.33
C GLY A 56 -7.39 18.80 -17.66
N ASP A 57 -6.43 18.37 -16.81
CA ASP A 57 -6.56 17.14 -16.02
C ASP A 57 -7.74 17.23 -15.05
N ARG A 58 -7.93 18.37 -14.40
CA ARG A 58 -9.03 18.60 -13.47
C ARG A 58 -10.39 18.53 -14.17
N LEU A 59 -10.53 19.17 -15.35
CA LEU A 59 -11.76 19.14 -16.13
C LEU A 59 -12.04 17.73 -16.67
N MET A 60 -11.01 17.07 -17.22
CA MET A 60 -11.14 15.70 -17.72
C MET A 60 -11.54 14.75 -16.59
N PHE A 61 -10.88 14.84 -15.43
CA PHE A 61 -11.24 14.03 -14.26
C PHE A 61 -12.70 14.30 -13.81
N GLY A 62 -13.16 15.56 -13.86
CA GLY A 62 -14.55 15.92 -13.55
C GLY A 62 -15.54 15.22 -14.48
N LEU A 63 -15.25 15.22 -15.79
CA LEU A 63 -16.05 14.51 -16.80
C LEU A 63 -16.06 12.99 -16.57
N LEU A 64 -14.90 12.39 -16.40
CA LEU A 64 -14.78 10.94 -16.11
C LEU A 64 -15.50 10.56 -14.81
N SER A 65 -15.42 11.44 -13.81
CA SER A 65 -16.12 11.24 -12.53
C SER A 65 -17.65 11.28 -12.71
N LEU A 66 -18.16 12.16 -13.52
CA LEU A 66 -19.59 12.24 -13.81
C LEU A 66 -20.08 11.01 -14.57
N ILE A 67 -19.33 10.57 -15.57
CA ILE A 67 -19.70 9.43 -16.43
C ILE A 67 -19.58 8.09 -15.70
N CYS A 68 -18.52 7.89 -14.92
CA CYS A 68 -18.14 6.56 -14.39
C CYS A 68 -17.73 6.57 -12.90
N PHE A 69 -16.73 7.36 -12.50
CA PHE A 69 -16.07 7.18 -11.22
C PHE A 69 -16.98 7.46 -10.02
N ARG A 70 -17.89 8.42 -10.12
CA ARG A 70 -18.87 8.71 -9.06
C ARG A 70 -19.75 7.51 -8.77
N SER A 71 -20.25 6.86 -9.83
CA SER A 71 -21.09 5.66 -9.71
C SER A 71 -20.32 4.51 -9.04
N LEU A 72 -19.06 4.28 -9.44
CA LEU A 72 -18.21 3.27 -8.84
C LEU A 72 -17.93 3.56 -7.35
N ARG A 73 -17.59 4.80 -7.00
CA ARG A 73 -17.39 5.20 -5.59
C ARG A 73 -18.64 4.99 -4.75
N THR A 74 -19.81 5.29 -5.32
CA THR A 74 -21.09 5.09 -4.64
C THR A 74 -21.37 3.60 -4.45
N PHE A 75 -21.12 2.77 -5.45
CA PHE A 75 -21.25 1.32 -5.37
C PHE A 75 -20.34 0.73 -4.28
N LEU A 76 -19.11 1.22 -4.17
CA LEU A 76 -18.13 0.79 -3.16
C LEU A 76 -18.40 1.40 -1.77
N GLY A 77 -19.32 2.32 -1.62
CA GLY A 77 -19.58 3.01 -0.36
C GLY A 77 -18.49 4.03 0.05
N ILE A 78 -17.58 4.38 -0.86
CA ILE A 78 -16.44 5.27 -0.59
C ILE A 78 -16.61 6.69 -1.14
N ASN A 79 -17.81 7.07 -1.49
CA ASN A 79 -18.08 8.36 -2.15
C ASN A 79 -17.69 9.58 -1.30
N ARG A 80 -17.67 9.43 0.03
CA ARG A 80 -17.28 10.48 0.98
C ARG A 80 -15.88 10.32 1.56
N VAL A 81 -15.14 9.28 1.14
CA VAL A 81 -13.76 9.04 1.59
C VAL A 81 -12.84 10.06 0.92
N ARG A 82 -12.16 10.86 1.74
CA ARG A 82 -11.19 11.86 1.27
C ARG A 82 -9.77 11.30 1.17
N ALA A 83 -9.45 10.33 2.05
CA ALA A 83 -8.19 9.62 2.07
C ALA A 83 -8.41 8.21 2.62
N GLY A 84 -7.82 7.22 1.97
CA GLY A 84 -7.72 5.85 2.43
C GLY A 84 -6.32 5.57 2.99
N PHE A 85 -6.23 4.59 3.87
CA PHE A 85 -4.96 4.07 4.37
C PHE A 85 -4.96 2.54 4.24
N CYS A 86 -3.84 1.99 3.81
CA CYS A 86 -3.64 0.57 3.60
C CYS A 86 -2.38 0.11 4.32
N GLY A 87 -2.49 -0.89 5.19
CA GLY A 87 -1.35 -1.44 5.91
C GLY A 87 -1.65 -2.79 6.56
N GLY A 88 -0.64 -3.37 7.20
CA GLY A 88 -0.70 -4.66 7.86
C GLY A 88 -0.27 -5.85 6.98
N ALA A 89 -0.11 -5.66 5.67
CA ALA A 89 0.51 -6.59 4.74
C ALA A 89 0.91 -5.85 3.46
N THR A 90 1.66 -6.49 2.58
CA THR A 90 1.99 -5.97 1.26
C THR A 90 0.74 -5.88 0.38
N VAL A 91 0.70 -4.90 -0.52
CA VAL A 91 -0.39 -4.67 -1.46
C VAL A 91 0.18 -4.35 -2.84
N SER A 92 -0.47 -4.87 -3.89
CA SER A 92 -0.08 -4.53 -5.25
C SER A 92 -0.25 -3.03 -5.51
N PRO A 93 0.76 -2.36 -6.11
CA PRO A 93 0.67 -0.97 -6.53
C PRO A 93 -0.53 -0.70 -7.47
N GLU A 94 -0.91 -1.68 -8.28
CA GLU A 94 -2.05 -1.58 -9.20
C GLU A 94 -3.39 -1.47 -8.46
N VAL A 95 -3.53 -2.16 -7.31
CA VAL A 95 -4.71 -2.01 -6.45
C VAL A 95 -4.82 -0.58 -5.94
N LEU A 96 -3.73 -0.02 -5.46
CA LEU A 96 -3.72 1.37 -4.96
C LEU A 96 -3.99 2.37 -6.08
N LEU A 97 -3.34 2.18 -7.25
CA LEU A 97 -3.52 3.03 -8.42
C LEU A 97 -4.98 3.03 -8.89
N PHE A 98 -5.67 1.89 -8.82
CA PHE A 98 -7.10 1.82 -9.13
C PHE A 98 -7.92 2.84 -8.33
N PHE A 99 -7.69 2.96 -7.02
CA PHE A 99 -8.39 3.94 -6.19
C PHE A 99 -7.97 5.38 -6.47
N TRP A 100 -6.69 5.61 -6.79
CA TRP A 100 -6.22 6.92 -7.25
C TRP A 100 -6.90 7.34 -8.55
N ILE A 101 -7.12 6.42 -9.50
CA ILE A 101 -7.89 6.65 -10.73
C ILE A 101 -9.33 7.05 -10.39
N LEU A 102 -9.96 6.38 -9.44
CA LEU A 102 -11.31 6.74 -8.98
C LEU A 102 -11.35 8.07 -8.21
N GLY A 103 -10.21 8.67 -7.88
CA GLY A 103 -10.11 9.92 -7.13
C GLY A 103 -10.10 9.78 -5.62
N VAL A 104 -9.91 8.57 -5.12
CA VAL A 104 -9.71 8.28 -3.70
C VAL A 104 -8.23 7.97 -3.47
N PRO A 105 -7.42 8.92 -2.95
CA PRO A 105 -6.03 8.66 -2.65
C PRO A 105 -5.93 7.62 -1.52
N VAL A 106 -5.21 6.54 -1.76
CA VAL A 106 -4.91 5.51 -0.75
C VAL A 106 -3.42 5.55 -0.48
N TYR A 107 -3.08 5.77 0.78
CA TYR A 107 -1.72 5.87 1.29
C TYR A 107 -1.32 4.57 1.98
N GLN A 108 -0.10 4.11 1.74
CA GLN A 108 0.43 2.98 2.46
C GLN A 108 0.97 3.41 3.83
N ILE A 109 0.76 2.55 4.81
CA ILE A 109 1.33 2.63 6.14
C ILE A 109 2.01 1.30 6.48
N TYR A 110 3.08 1.37 7.24
CA TYR A 110 3.74 0.20 7.81
C TYR A 110 3.88 0.37 9.31
N GLY A 111 3.74 -0.74 10.00
CA GLY A 111 3.95 -0.85 11.42
C GLY A 111 3.46 -2.19 11.95
N MET A 112 3.67 -2.41 13.21
CA MET A 112 3.32 -3.62 13.92
C MET A 112 2.80 -3.27 15.31
N THR A 113 2.23 -4.23 16.01
CA THR A 113 1.69 -4.02 17.36
C THR A 113 2.77 -3.45 18.30
N GLU A 114 3.98 -3.94 18.17
CA GLU A 114 5.14 -3.55 18.95
C GLU A 114 5.62 -2.11 18.68
N SER A 115 5.17 -1.49 17.58
CA SER A 115 5.41 -0.07 17.24
C SER A 115 4.16 0.80 17.38
N ALA A 116 3.20 0.40 18.21
CA ALA A 116 1.92 1.08 18.40
C ALA A 116 1.11 1.23 17.08
N GLY A 117 1.30 0.32 16.14
CA GLY A 117 0.53 0.20 14.91
C GLY A 117 1.10 0.90 13.69
N VAL A 118 1.86 2.00 13.84
CA VAL A 118 2.42 2.74 12.70
C VAL A 118 3.82 3.23 13.01
N SER A 119 4.78 2.91 12.15
CA SER A 119 6.14 3.47 12.18
C SER A 119 6.48 4.24 10.91
N HIS A 120 5.86 3.89 9.77
CA HIS A 120 6.03 4.58 8.49
C HIS A 120 4.68 4.92 7.88
N THR A 121 4.57 6.08 7.25
CA THR A 121 3.35 6.48 6.58
C THR A 121 3.62 7.38 5.39
N GLN A 122 2.97 7.09 4.29
CA GLN A 122 2.90 8.01 3.17
C GLN A 122 2.11 9.26 3.55
N ARG A 123 2.44 10.38 2.93
CA ARG A 123 1.79 11.67 3.15
C ARG A 123 1.32 12.26 1.83
N PRO A 124 0.26 13.09 1.86
CA PRO A 124 -0.05 13.92 0.71
C PRO A 124 1.19 14.72 0.27
N GLY A 125 1.53 14.65 -0.99
CA GLY A 125 2.72 15.33 -1.52
C GLY A 125 3.98 14.48 -1.63
N ALA A 126 4.03 13.33 -0.95
CA ALA A 126 5.15 12.39 -1.04
C ALA A 126 4.56 10.96 -0.99
N THR A 127 4.12 10.46 -2.15
CA THR A 127 3.47 9.16 -2.26
C THR A 127 4.07 8.38 -3.42
N THR A 128 4.77 7.31 -3.12
CA THR A 128 5.31 6.36 -4.08
C THR A 128 4.58 5.03 -3.90
N LEU A 129 3.85 4.56 -4.92
CA LEU A 129 3.12 3.29 -4.83
C LEU A 129 4.09 2.13 -4.61
N GLY A 130 3.73 1.22 -3.70
CA GLY A 130 4.61 0.11 -3.30
C GLY A 130 5.58 0.45 -2.17
N ARG A 131 5.63 1.70 -1.69
CA ARG A 131 6.44 2.15 -0.55
C ARG A 131 5.56 2.46 0.65
N SER A 132 6.09 2.30 1.84
CA SER A 132 5.35 2.60 3.07
C SER A 132 5.50 4.04 3.55
N GLY A 133 6.25 4.85 2.80
CA GLY A 133 6.53 6.24 3.13
C GLY A 133 7.66 6.42 4.14
N PRO A 134 7.94 7.67 4.53
CA PRO A 134 8.97 7.99 5.52
C PRO A 134 8.55 7.59 6.92
N LEU A 135 9.55 7.48 7.78
CA LEU A 135 9.40 7.27 9.21
C LEU A 135 8.56 8.37 9.87
N ILE A 136 7.74 8.02 10.86
CA ILE A 136 7.04 9.01 11.69
C ILE A 136 8.00 9.75 12.63
N ALA A 137 7.58 10.90 13.14
CA ALA A 137 8.36 11.68 14.08
C ALA A 137 8.71 10.86 15.34
N GLU A 138 9.87 11.18 15.93
CA GLU A 138 10.37 10.60 17.19
C GLU A 138 10.70 9.09 17.14
N VAL A 139 10.60 8.44 15.97
CA VAL A 139 11.07 7.07 15.78
C VAL A 139 12.38 7.12 14.99
N GLU A 140 13.32 6.28 15.39
CA GLU A 140 14.59 6.05 14.69
C GLU A 140 14.56 4.71 13.99
N GLN A 141 15.24 4.59 12.86
CA GLN A 141 15.37 3.37 12.11
C GLN A 141 16.82 3.11 11.70
N LYS A 142 17.15 1.85 11.56
CA LYS A 142 18.35 1.36 10.88
C LYS A 142 18.10 -0.02 10.30
N THR A 143 18.95 -0.47 9.40
CA THR A 143 18.96 -1.85 8.92
C THR A 143 20.11 -2.62 9.53
N SER A 144 19.87 -3.87 9.89
CA SER A 144 20.91 -4.82 10.25
C SER A 144 21.70 -5.26 8.98
N PRO A 145 22.87 -5.93 9.14
CA PRO A 145 23.66 -6.39 8.00
C PRO A 145 22.92 -7.32 7.03
N ASP A 146 21.89 -8.02 7.49
CA ASP A 146 21.04 -8.91 6.70
C ASP A 146 19.76 -8.22 6.19
N GLY A 147 19.67 -6.88 6.35
CA GLY A 147 18.57 -6.06 5.80
C GLY A 147 17.32 -6.01 6.67
N GLU A 148 17.34 -6.54 7.90
CA GLU A 148 16.21 -6.44 8.82
C GLU A 148 16.03 -5.01 9.31
N LEU A 149 14.79 -4.51 9.32
CA LEU A 149 14.44 -3.23 9.91
C LEU A 149 14.51 -3.27 11.43
N LEU A 150 15.24 -2.34 12.00
CA LEU A 150 15.33 -2.11 13.43
C LEU A 150 14.72 -0.75 13.77
N LEU A 151 13.88 -0.70 14.81
CA LEU A 151 13.19 0.51 15.24
C LEU A 151 13.53 0.85 16.69
N ARG A 152 13.61 2.15 16.99
CA ARG A 152 13.75 2.69 18.36
C ARG A 152 12.94 3.97 18.51
N GLY A 153 12.32 4.19 19.65
CA GLY A 153 11.58 5.42 19.92
C GLY A 153 10.49 5.25 20.97
N PRO A 154 9.81 6.34 21.33
CA PRO A 154 8.81 6.33 22.39
C PRO A 154 7.53 5.53 22.05
N SER A 155 7.24 5.31 20.77
CA SER A 155 6.11 4.49 20.33
C SER A 155 6.40 2.99 20.34
N ILE A 156 7.67 2.59 20.59
CA ILE A 156 8.03 1.19 20.68
C ILE A 156 7.61 0.65 22.05
N PHE A 157 6.96 -0.52 22.05
CA PHE A 157 6.49 -1.17 23.27
C PHE A 157 7.63 -1.50 24.24
N LYS A 158 7.32 -1.69 25.52
CA LYS A 158 8.31 -2.04 26.53
C LYS A 158 8.67 -3.53 26.55
N GLY A 159 7.78 -4.37 26.04
CA GLY A 159 7.94 -5.81 26.02
C GLY A 159 6.61 -6.55 26.10
N TYR A 160 6.69 -7.86 26.01
CA TYR A 160 5.55 -8.76 26.15
C TYR A 160 5.20 -8.97 27.62
N LEU A 161 3.92 -8.88 27.96
CA LEU A 161 3.46 -9.02 29.32
C LEU A 161 3.73 -10.43 29.86
N PHE A 162 4.44 -10.52 30.99
CA PHE A 162 4.85 -11.76 31.65
C PHE A 162 5.71 -12.72 30.77
N ASP A 163 6.34 -12.22 29.70
CA ASP A 163 7.23 -13.01 28.85
C ASP A 163 8.54 -12.26 28.58
N GLU A 164 9.41 -12.25 29.58
CA GLU A 164 10.75 -11.65 29.49
C GLU A 164 11.61 -12.34 28.42
N ALA A 165 11.47 -13.66 28.27
CA ALA A 165 12.24 -14.41 27.29
C ALA A 165 11.85 -14.02 25.85
N ALA A 166 10.56 -13.84 25.54
CA ALA A 166 10.10 -13.33 24.25
C ALA A 166 10.56 -11.87 24.05
N THR A 167 10.49 -11.06 25.09
CA THR A 167 10.95 -9.66 25.04
C THR A 167 12.44 -9.58 24.72
N ALA A 168 13.28 -10.36 25.40
CA ALA A 168 14.72 -10.40 25.15
C ALA A 168 15.09 -10.87 23.74
N ARG A 169 14.26 -11.69 23.10
CA ARG A 169 14.48 -12.15 21.71
C ARG A 169 14.26 -11.06 20.66
N VAL A 170 13.41 -10.07 20.95
CA VAL A 170 13.07 -9.03 19.97
C VAL A 170 13.81 -7.71 20.20
N PHE A 171 14.59 -7.58 21.28
CA PHE A 171 15.39 -6.41 21.55
C PHE A 171 16.88 -6.70 21.54
N SER A 172 17.65 -5.79 20.95
CA SER A 172 19.11 -5.74 21.04
C SER A 172 19.53 -4.29 21.20
N ASP A 173 20.23 -3.95 22.28
CA ASP A 173 20.70 -2.58 22.55
C ASP A 173 19.61 -1.50 22.39
N SER A 174 18.43 -1.75 22.95
CA SER A 174 17.24 -0.87 22.85
C SER A 174 16.64 -0.77 21.43
N TRP A 175 17.05 -1.57 20.48
CA TRP A 175 16.47 -1.64 19.15
C TRP A 175 15.51 -2.82 19.06
N LEU A 176 14.28 -2.54 18.61
CA LEU A 176 13.30 -3.56 18.28
C LEU A 176 13.67 -4.21 16.93
N HIS A 177 13.84 -5.50 16.91
CA HIS A 177 13.92 -6.32 15.71
C HIS A 177 12.51 -6.58 15.18
N THR A 178 12.19 -6.04 14.00
CA THR A 178 10.85 -6.14 13.45
C THR A 178 10.57 -7.51 12.80
N GLY A 179 11.62 -8.22 12.42
CA GLY A 179 11.52 -9.45 11.63
C GLY A 179 11.15 -9.19 10.16
N ASP A 180 11.15 -7.93 9.71
CA ASP A 180 10.85 -7.54 8.34
C ASP A 180 12.12 -7.09 7.62
N ILE A 181 12.33 -7.61 6.42
CA ILE A 181 13.42 -7.19 5.54
C ILE A 181 12.93 -6.01 4.71
N VAL A 182 13.72 -4.95 4.70
CA VAL A 182 13.36 -3.69 4.03
C VAL A 182 14.50 -3.17 3.15
N ASP A 183 14.12 -2.41 2.16
CA ASP A 183 15.00 -1.49 1.43
C ASP A 183 14.62 -0.06 1.82
N ILE A 184 15.59 0.72 2.33
CA ILE A 184 15.38 2.11 2.73
C ILE A 184 16.10 2.99 1.71
N GLU A 185 15.34 3.81 1.01
CA GLU A 185 15.88 4.77 0.06
C GLU A 185 16.58 5.95 0.76
N ALA A 186 17.38 6.69 0.00
CA ALA A 186 18.00 7.93 0.47
C ALA A 186 16.98 8.99 0.92
N SER A 187 15.74 8.90 0.45
CA SER A 187 14.58 9.71 0.88
C SER A 187 14.08 9.36 2.27
N GLY A 188 14.51 8.22 2.84
CA GLY A 188 13.98 7.64 4.08
C GLY A 188 12.70 6.84 3.90
N GLU A 189 12.20 6.68 2.68
CA GLU A 189 11.05 5.82 2.40
C GLU A 189 11.42 4.35 2.54
N ALA A 190 10.61 3.60 3.30
CA ALA A 190 10.80 2.16 3.47
C ALA A 190 9.99 1.38 2.43
N HIS A 191 10.65 0.42 1.80
CA HIS A 191 10.03 -0.63 1.00
C HIS A 191 10.15 -1.95 1.77
N VAL A 192 9.04 -2.42 2.30
CA VAL A 192 8.99 -3.73 2.97
C VAL A 192 9.00 -4.81 1.90
N LEU A 193 10.03 -5.63 1.90
CA LEU A 193 10.24 -6.68 0.92
C LEU A 193 9.49 -7.94 1.34
N ASP A 194 9.78 -8.45 2.54
CA ASP A 194 9.13 -9.63 3.09
C ASP A 194 9.47 -9.82 4.58
N ARG A 195 8.87 -10.83 5.21
CA ARG A 195 9.28 -11.33 6.51
C ARG A 195 10.62 -12.07 6.39
N LYS A 196 11.53 -11.81 7.32
CA LYS A 196 12.84 -12.47 7.38
C LYS A 196 12.75 -14.00 7.38
N LYS A 197 11.77 -14.55 8.11
CA LYS A 197 11.51 -15.98 8.21
C LYS A 197 10.90 -16.60 6.93
N ASP A 198 10.30 -15.79 6.08
CA ASP A 198 9.57 -16.24 4.89
C ASP A 198 10.43 -16.13 3.61
N ILE A 199 11.59 -15.44 3.69
CA ILE A 199 12.54 -15.35 2.58
C ILE A 199 13.16 -16.72 2.32
N LEU A 200 13.09 -17.16 1.08
CA LEU A 200 13.69 -18.41 0.61
C LEU A 200 15.11 -18.14 0.10
N ILE A 201 16.07 -18.85 0.65
CA ILE A 201 17.46 -18.79 0.17
C ILE A 201 17.70 -20.00 -0.73
N THR A 202 17.99 -19.76 -2.00
CA THR A 202 18.31 -20.83 -2.95
C THR A 202 19.67 -21.45 -2.62
N SER A 203 19.94 -22.66 -3.13
CA SER A 203 21.24 -23.32 -3.00
C SER A 203 22.42 -22.49 -3.56
N GLY A 204 22.14 -21.55 -4.47
CA GLY A 204 23.12 -20.59 -5.00
C GLY A 204 23.24 -19.29 -4.20
N GLY A 205 22.61 -19.18 -3.01
CA GLY A 205 22.68 -18.00 -2.14
C GLY A 205 21.79 -16.82 -2.58
N LYS A 206 20.89 -17.01 -3.55
CA LYS A 206 19.98 -15.96 -4.00
C LYS A 206 18.74 -15.94 -3.11
N ASN A 207 18.41 -14.75 -2.57
CA ASN A 207 17.16 -14.52 -1.83
C ASN A 207 15.98 -14.44 -2.80
N ILE A 208 14.94 -15.20 -2.51
CA ILE A 208 13.64 -15.11 -3.18
C ILE A 208 12.65 -14.55 -2.17
N THR A 209 11.92 -13.55 -2.57
CA THR A 209 10.87 -12.87 -1.80
C THR A 209 9.50 -13.39 -2.28
N PRO A 210 8.86 -14.34 -1.55
CA PRO A 210 7.59 -14.93 -2.00
C PRO A 210 6.50 -13.90 -2.23
N SER A 211 6.38 -12.91 -1.34
CA SER A 211 5.35 -11.86 -1.44
C SER A 211 5.36 -11.10 -2.77
N LEU A 212 6.52 -10.91 -3.41
CA LEU A 212 6.60 -10.26 -4.72
C LEU A 212 5.96 -11.13 -5.82
N ILE A 213 6.20 -12.44 -5.76
CA ILE A 213 5.65 -13.41 -6.72
C ILE A 213 4.14 -13.54 -6.51
N GLU A 214 3.71 -13.69 -5.25
CA GLU A 214 2.30 -13.79 -4.87
C GLU A 214 1.51 -12.56 -5.31
N ASN A 215 2.03 -11.35 -5.07
CA ASN A 215 1.37 -10.11 -5.49
C ASN A 215 1.26 -10.02 -7.02
N ALA A 216 2.30 -10.41 -7.75
CA ALA A 216 2.26 -10.44 -9.22
C ALA A 216 1.24 -11.45 -9.74
N LEU A 217 1.09 -12.61 -9.08
CA LEU A 217 0.07 -13.59 -9.42
C LEU A 217 -1.35 -13.10 -9.11
N LYS A 218 -1.54 -12.42 -7.98
CA LYS A 218 -2.83 -11.85 -7.54
C LYS A 218 -3.33 -10.70 -8.43
N ASP A 219 -2.47 -10.09 -9.23
CA ASP A 219 -2.90 -9.12 -10.26
C ASP A 219 -3.77 -9.79 -11.35
N SER A 220 -3.72 -11.11 -11.46
CA SER A 220 -4.60 -11.87 -12.36
C SER A 220 -6.02 -11.96 -11.77
N PRO A 221 -7.07 -11.60 -12.54
CA PRO A 221 -8.46 -11.69 -12.07
C PRO A 221 -8.93 -13.15 -11.85
N TYR A 222 -8.13 -14.14 -12.21
CA TYR A 222 -8.43 -15.57 -12.06
C TYR A 222 -7.75 -16.21 -10.85
N ILE A 223 -6.78 -15.53 -10.24
CA ILE A 223 -6.05 -16.03 -9.07
C ILE A 223 -6.55 -15.27 -7.84
N ARG A 224 -7.10 -16.01 -6.89
CA ARG A 224 -7.65 -15.43 -5.66
C ARG A 224 -6.63 -15.38 -4.53
N GLU A 225 -5.85 -16.42 -4.42
CA GLU A 225 -4.80 -16.59 -3.39
C GLU A 225 -3.63 -17.34 -4.05
N ALA A 226 -2.43 -16.91 -3.77
CA ALA A 226 -1.18 -17.52 -4.21
C ALA A 226 -0.23 -17.58 -3.03
#